data_71e25c49927e5f6e7d67e59ea24eafee
#
_entry.id   71e25c49927e5f6e7d67e59ea24eafee
#
_cell.length_a   1.000
_cell.length_b   1.000
_cell.length_c   1.000
_cell.angle_alpha   90.00
_cell.angle_beta   90.00
_cell.angle_gamma   90.00
#
_symmetry.space_group_name_H-M   'P 1'
#
loop_
_entity.id
_entity.type
_entity.pdbx_description
1 polymer ?
#
loop_
_entity_poly.entity_id
_entity_poly.type
_entity_poly.pdbx_seq_one_letter_code
_entity_poly.pdbx_strand_id
1 'polypeptide(L)'
;MSSHYETGEKIPEDIVKNIIRTKNVNAALFNLRQLHFAFYDMKVHNLAKPKDAETIDPTVEYNRMRTEITLLDPPQGLGDDYGHGEATFGHLMGGYDAGMQHLFLG
;
A
#
# COMPACT_ATOMS: atom_id res chain seq x y z
N MET A 1 11.46 4.87 -29.06
CA MET A 1 10.66 5.89 -28.38
C MET A 1 11.53 6.83 -27.50
N SER A 2 12.72 7.18 -27.93
CA SER A 2 13.65 7.98 -27.11
C SER A 2 14.15 9.23 -27.85
N SER A 3 13.38 9.70 -28.83
CA SER A 3 13.71 10.92 -29.58
C SER A 3 12.59 11.94 -29.46
N HIS A 4 12.97 13.19 -29.44
CA HIS A 4 12.05 14.33 -29.45
C HIS A 4 11.20 14.31 -30.72
N TYR A 5 9.92 14.52 -30.62
CA TYR A 5 8.97 14.33 -31.70
C TYR A 5 9.16 15.32 -32.88
N GLU A 6 9.69 16.53 -32.64
CA GLU A 6 9.97 17.52 -33.64
C GLU A 6 11.42 17.50 -34.15
N THR A 7 12.37 17.43 -33.18
CA THR A 7 13.80 17.60 -33.55
C THR A 7 14.51 16.28 -33.88
N GLY A 8 13.93 15.12 -33.46
CA GLY A 8 14.55 13.83 -33.61
C GLY A 8 15.72 13.56 -32.64
N GLU A 9 16.05 14.53 -31.77
CA GLU A 9 17.13 14.38 -30.79
C GLU A 9 16.86 13.25 -29.80
N LYS A 10 17.87 12.47 -29.49
CA LYS A 10 17.78 11.43 -28.47
C LYS A 10 17.83 12.04 -27.07
N ILE A 11 17.19 11.35 -26.12
CA ILE A 11 17.28 11.72 -24.69
C ILE A 11 18.77 11.72 -24.31
N PRO A 12 19.27 12.78 -23.65
CA PRO A 12 20.64 12.83 -23.14
C PRO A 12 20.97 11.65 -22.21
N GLU A 13 22.17 11.11 -22.32
CA GLU A 13 22.56 9.89 -21.61
C GLU A 13 22.56 10.06 -20.08
N ASP A 14 22.87 11.24 -19.59
CA ASP A 14 22.81 11.58 -18.16
C ASP A 14 21.39 11.52 -17.61
N ILE A 15 20.39 11.95 -18.37
CA ILE A 15 18.98 11.84 -18.00
C ILE A 15 18.58 10.37 -17.95
N VAL A 16 18.97 9.55 -18.93
CA VAL A 16 18.69 8.10 -18.92
C VAL A 16 19.32 7.43 -17.70
N LYS A 17 20.58 7.75 -17.38
CA LYS A 17 21.25 7.23 -16.18
C LYS A 17 20.51 7.62 -14.90
N ASN A 18 20.03 8.84 -14.80
CA ASN A 18 19.27 9.31 -13.63
C ASN A 18 17.93 8.57 -13.50
N ILE A 19 17.19 8.36 -14.59
CA ILE A 19 15.95 7.58 -14.59
C ILE A 19 16.21 6.14 -14.11
N ILE A 20 17.28 5.51 -14.58
CA ILE A 20 17.66 4.16 -14.15
C ILE A 20 18.00 4.12 -12.66
N ARG A 21 18.72 5.11 -12.15
CA ARG A 21 19.07 5.20 -10.71
C ARG A 21 17.86 5.38 -9.81
N THR A 22 16.83 6.08 -10.28
CA THR A 22 15.60 6.35 -9.50
C THR A 22 14.54 5.26 -9.64
N LYS A 23 14.75 4.27 -10.49
CA LYS A 23 13.77 3.19 -10.76
C LYS A 23 13.21 2.52 -9.49
N ASN A 24 14.01 2.36 -8.46
CA ASN A 24 13.66 1.65 -7.24
C ASN A 24 13.54 2.55 -6.01
N VAL A 25 13.49 3.88 -6.18
CA VAL A 25 13.53 4.84 -5.06
C VAL A 25 12.49 4.56 -3.98
N ASN A 26 11.28 4.18 -4.34
CA ASN A 26 10.20 3.90 -3.39
C ASN A 26 9.80 2.42 -3.33
N ALA A 27 10.61 1.51 -3.88
CA ALA A 27 10.23 0.10 -4.00
C ALA A 27 9.98 -0.56 -2.63
N ALA A 28 10.81 -0.26 -1.63
CA ALA A 28 10.64 -0.80 -0.28
C ALA A 28 9.32 -0.34 0.35
N LEU A 29 9.05 0.97 0.31
CA LEU A 29 7.81 1.53 0.88
C LEU A 29 6.57 1.03 0.12
N PHE A 30 6.64 0.91 -1.19
CA PHE A 30 5.59 0.31 -1.99
C PHE A 30 5.28 -1.12 -1.53
N ASN A 31 6.30 -1.96 -1.38
CA ASN A 31 6.12 -3.35 -0.94
C ASN A 31 5.57 -3.44 0.50
N LEU A 32 6.07 -2.62 1.43
CA LEU A 32 5.56 -2.58 2.79
C LEU A 32 4.08 -2.15 2.84
N ARG A 33 3.69 -1.18 2.03
CA ARG A 33 2.28 -0.79 1.90
C ARG A 33 1.42 -1.96 1.39
N GLN A 34 1.91 -2.71 0.44
CA GLN A 34 1.19 -3.87 -0.07
C GLN A 34 1.07 -4.96 1.02
N LEU A 35 2.15 -5.27 1.74
CA LEU A 35 2.10 -6.18 2.87
C LEU A 35 1.08 -5.75 3.93
N HIS A 36 1.03 -4.45 4.25
CA HIS A 36 0.00 -3.92 5.13
C HIS A 36 -1.42 -4.26 4.63
N PHE A 37 -1.71 -4.05 3.35
CA PHE A 37 -3.01 -4.39 2.77
C PHE A 37 -3.34 -5.88 2.90
N ALA A 38 -2.38 -6.76 2.57
CA ALA A 38 -2.58 -8.20 2.66
C ALA A 38 -2.80 -8.67 4.11
N PHE A 39 -2.03 -8.16 5.05
CA PHE A 39 -2.20 -8.53 6.47
C PHE A 39 -3.50 -7.97 7.06
N TYR A 40 -3.89 -6.75 6.70
CA TYR A 40 -5.15 -6.18 7.14
C TYR A 40 -6.36 -6.96 6.59
N ASP A 41 -6.34 -7.29 5.30
CA ASP A 41 -7.35 -8.15 4.66
C ASP A 41 -7.51 -9.48 5.41
N MET A 42 -6.41 -10.18 5.66
CA MET A 42 -6.43 -11.43 6.42
C MET A 42 -6.92 -11.23 7.85
N LYS A 43 -6.58 -10.11 8.50
CA LYS A 43 -7.01 -9.81 9.87
C LYS A 43 -8.52 -9.68 9.98
N VAL A 44 -9.15 -8.99 9.04
CA VAL A 44 -10.61 -8.74 9.08
C VAL A 44 -11.42 -9.93 8.58
N HIS A 45 -10.87 -10.78 7.71
CA HIS A 45 -11.58 -11.93 7.16
C HIS A 45 -11.27 -13.28 7.84
N ASN A 46 -10.24 -13.36 8.68
CA ASN A 46 -9.86 -14.60 9.40
C ASN A 46 -10.20 -14.52 10.89
N LEU A 47 -11.41 -14.10 11.20
CA LEU A 47 -11.88 -14.03 12.58
C LEU A 47 -12.35 -15.41 13.05
N ALA A 48 -12.02 -15.76 14.30
CA ALA A 48 -12.40 -17.06 14.88
C ALA A 48 -13.92 -17.24 15.01
N LYS A 49 -14.63 -16.14 15.24
CA LYS A 49 -16.11 -16.12 15.32
C LYS A 49 -16.64 -14.83 14.66
N PRO A 50 -17.82 -14.89 13.99
CA PRO A 50 -18.45 -13.70 13.42
C PRO A 50 -18.65 -12.55 14.40
N LYS A 51 -18.91 -12.86 15.66
CA LYS A 51 -19.07 -11.87 16.75
C LYS A 51 -17.81 -11.06 17.04
N ASP A 52 -16.65 -11.60 16.73
CA ASP A 52 -15.37 -10.91 16.99
C ASP A 52 -15.26 -9.66 16.10
N ALA A 53 -15.98 -9.63 14.95
CA ALA A 53 -16.06 -8.45 14.09
C ALA A 53 -16.68 -7.23 14.78
N GLU A 54 -17.59 -7.43 15.72
CA GLU A 54 -18.25 -6.33 16.48
C GLU A 54 -17.28 -5.63 17.45
N THR A 55 -16.15 -6.26 17.77
CA THR A 55 -15.14 -5.77 18.72
C THR A 55 -13.96 -5.07 18.08
N ILE A 56 -13.82 -5.16 16.76
CA ILE A 56 -12.73 -4.54 16.00
C ILE A 56 -13.16 -3.14 15.58
N ASP A 57 -12.37 -2.13 15.96
CA ASP A 57 -12.43 -0.82 15.33
C ASP A 57 -11.60 -0.87 14.05
N PRO A 58 -12.23 -0.83 12.86
CA PRO A 58 -11.52 -1.03 11.59
C PRO A 58 -10.51 0.09 11.30
N THR A 59 -10.79 1.33 11.67
CA THR A 59 -9.89 2.47 11.46
C THR A 59 -8.64 2.35 12.34
N VAL A 60 -8.83 2.12 13.63
CA VAL A 60 -7.74 1.99 14.59
C VAL A 60 -6.84 0.80 14.22
N GLU A 61 -7.43 -0.35 13.90
CA GLU A 61 -6.67 -1.53 13.50
C GLU A 61 -5.89 -1.32 12.20
N TYR A 62 -6.52 -0.69 11.19
CA TYR A 62 -5.88 -0.36 9.93
C TYR A 62 -4.65 0.54 10.12
N ASN A 63 -4.80 1.60 10.89
CA ASN A 63 -3.74 2.58 11.11
C ASN A 63 -2.61 2.02 11.99
N ARG A 64 -2.95 1.26 13.03
CA ARG A 64 -1.97 0.58 13.88
C ARG A 64 -1.10 -0.39 13.05
N MET A 65 -1.72 -1.25 12.25
CA MET A 65 -1.01 -2.18 11.37
C MET A 65 -0.19 -1.45 10.31
N ARG A 66 -0.71 -0.33 9.78
CA ARG A 66 0.06 0.51 8.85
C ARG A 66 1.36 1.00 9.48
N THR A 67 1.30 1.54 10.68
CA THR A 67 2.48 2.03 11.41
C THR A 67 3.46 0.89 11.69
N GLU A 68 2.98 -0.24 12.20
CA GLU A 68 3.81 -1.40 12.54
C GLU A 68 4.54 -1.99 11.31
N ILE A 69 3.86 -2.09 10.18
CA ILE A 69 4.41 -2.74 8.98
C ILE A 69 5.25 -1.78 8.15
N THR A 70 4.78 -0.54 7.96
CA THR A 70 5.46 0.43 7.07
C THR A 70 6.54 1.24 7.80
N LEU A 71 6.54 1.24 9.13
CA LEU A 71 7.40 2.06 9.98
C LEU A 71 7.23 3.57 9.73
N LEU A 72 6.07 3.97 9.21
CA LEU A 72 5.70 5.37 9.03
C LEU A 72 4.90 5.84 10.24
N ASP A 73 5.39 6.84 10.92
CA ASP A 73 4.70 7.43 12.06
C ASP A 73 3.29 7.94 11.69
N PRO A 74 2.33 7.85 12.61
CA PRO A 74 1.03 8.46 12.44
C PRO A 74 1.14 10.00 12.45
N PRO A 75 0.13 10.71 11.96
CA PRO A 75 0.07 12.17 12.07
C PRO A 75 0.13 12.60 13.54
N GLN A 76 0.90 13.65 13.82
CA GLN A 76 1.15 14.11 15.17
C GLN A 76 -0.16 14.42 15.92
N GLY A 77 -0.36 13.84 17.09
CA GLY A 77 -1.49 14.11 17.97
C GLY A 77 -2.79 13.38 17.65
N LEU A 78 -2.84 12.54 16.61
CA LEU A 78 -4.08 11.85 16.21
C LEU A 78 -4.15 10.38 16.67
N GLY A 79 -3.07 9.82 17.23
CA GLY A 79 -3.01 8.39 17.58
C GLY A 79 -3.27 7.51 16.37
N ASP A 80 -4.14 6.50 16.52
CA ASP A 80 -4.48 5.57 15.44
C ASP A 80 -5.86 5.86 14.81
N ASP A 81 -6.61 6.84 15.31
CA ASP A 81 -7.92 7.22 14.77
C ASP A 81 -7.79 8.40 13.79
N TYR A 82 -7.46 8.11 12.53
CA TYR A 82 -7.34 9.13 11.49
C TYR A 82 -7.55 8.56 10.08
N GLY A 83 -8.06 9.40 9.19
CA GLY A 83 -8.00 9.26 7.72
C GLY A 83 -8.83 8.14 7.09
N HIS A 84 -9.40 7.21 7.87
CA HIS A 84 -10.30 6.13 7.40
C HIS A 84 -9.84 5.45 6.11
N GLY A 85 -8.56 5.04 6.07
CA GLY A 85 -7.96 4.42 4.89
C GLY A 85 -8.62 3.10 4.48
N GLU A 86 -9.16 2.36 5.45
CA GLU A 86 -9.91 1.13 5.25
C GLU A 86 -11.19 1.36 4.44
N ALA A 87 -11.87 2.49 4.64
CA ALA A 87 -13.12 2.82 3.91
C ALA A 87 -12.88 3.10 2.42
N THR A 88 -11.66 3.47 2.05
CA THR A 88 -11.26 3.70 0.65
C THR A 88 -10.60 2.49 0.01
N PHE A 89 -10.35 1.43 0.78
CA PHE A 89 -9.72 0.21 0.31
C PHE A 89 -10.77 -0.76 -0.29
N GLY A 90 -11.28 -0.41 -1.47
CA GLY A 90 -12.37 -1.12 -2.13
C GLY A 90 -12.13 -2.61 -2.40
N HIS A 91 -10.87 -3.07 -2.44
CA HIS A 91 -10.54 -4.48 -2.64
C HIS A 91 -11.00 -5.39 -1.49
N LEU A 92 -11.15 -4.86 -0.27
CA LEU A 92 -11.67 -5.61 0.87
C LEU A 92 -13.08 -6.18 0.64
N MET A 93 -13.88 -5.50 -0.19
CA MET A 93 -15.27 -5.84 -0.46
C MET A 93 -15.55 -6.12 -1.95
N GLY A 94 -14.52 -6.11 -2.79
CA GLY A 94 -14.64 -6.08 -4.24
C GLY A 94 -14.03 -7.29 -4.98
N GLY A 95 -14.11 -8.51 -4.41
CA GLY A 95 -13.65 -9.72 -5.07
C GLY A 95 -12.19 -10.10 -4.81
N TYR A 96 -11.50 -9.38 -3.94
CA TYR A 96 -10.17 -9.70 -3.42
C TYR A 96 -10.18 -9.94 -1.91
N ASP A 97 -11.36 -10.06 -1.33
CA ASP A 97 -11.59 -10.36 0.08
C ASP A 97 -10.90 -11.67 0.48
N ALA A 98 -10.09 -11.64 1.53
CA ALA A 98 -9.18 -12.71 1.94
C ALA A 98 -8.20 -13.19 0.84
N GLY A 99 -7.98 -12.39 -0.19
CA GLY A 99 -7.19 -12.73 -1.38
C GLY A 99 -6.10 -11.73 -1.73
N MET A 100 -5.93 -10.65 -0.97
CA MET A 100 -4.93 -9.61 -1.28
C MET A 100 -3.50 -10.12 -1.36
N GLN A 101 -3.16 -11.18 -0.62
CA GLN A 101 -1.83 -11.81 -0.68
C GLN A 101 -1.51 -12.37 -2.08
N HIS A 102 -2.49 -12.75 -2.88
CA HIS A 102 -2.27 -13.27 -4.23
C HIS A 102 -1.74 -12.22 -5.21
N LEU A 103 -1.96 -10.93 -4.93
CA LEU A 103 -1.40 -9.84 -5.74
C LEU A 103 0.13 -9.72 -5.64
N PHE A 104 0.75 -10.43 -4.68
CA PHE A 104 2.20 -10.42 -4.47
C PHE A 104 2.90 -11.69 -4.94
N LEU A 105 2.16 -12.78 -5.02
CA LEU A 105 2.69 -14.10 -5.31
C LEU A 105 2.47 -14.53 -6.77
N GLY A 106 1.78 -13.69 -7.55
CA GLY A 106 1.43 -13.94 -8.95
C GLY A 106 2.49 -13.53 -9.97
#